data_4a1bc8467b987b417c4b4d4723245d85
#
_entry.id   4a1bc8467b987b417c4b4d4723245d85
#
_cell.length_a   1.000
_cell.length_b   1.000
_cell.length_c   1.000
_cell.angle_alpha   90.00
_cell.angle_beta   90.00
_cell.angle_gamma   90.00
#
_symmetry.space_group_name_H-M   'P 1'
#
loop_
_entity.id
_entity.type
_entity.pdbx_description
1 polymer ?
#
loop_
_entity_poly.entity_id
_entity_poly.type
_entity_poly.pdbx_seq_one_letter_code
_entity_poly.pdbx_strand_id
1 'polypeptide(L)'
;WVLAIMTGALTILGTLSLAVFFDANHIPHDFKMNGPYYAFKLLGEQLGMGSVLMYVFAVVQAFFMLAQLAILIDAASRVFAGDVNQKYMPSWLTKKNKNGRPIHSYTLTAGISLVLLLLSGTLPSINSIYNWLLNLNGIVSPYKTCLVFVAFLAVRYRQNEFSSDYVFIKNRKGALAVGFWCFIFTFVCATMGFIPQNAEFGTKQFDHELLMNFFFVF
;
A
#
# COMPACT_ATOMS: atom_id res chain seq x y z
N TRP A 1 -2.53 4.84 -20.29
CA TRP A 1 -1.18 5.25 -20.69
C TRP A 1 -0.74 6.52 -19.97
N VAL A 2 -1.55 7.57 -19.93
CA VAL A 2 -1.19 8.84 -19.26
C VAL A 2 -0.83 8.62 -17.79
N LEU A 3 -1.64 7.88 -17.05
CA LEU A 3 -1.38 7.58 -15.64
C LEU A 3 -0.06 6.79 -15.45
N ALA A 4 0.19 5.79 -16.30
CA ALA A 4 1.41 4.99 -16.22
C ALA A 4 2.67 5.82 -16.49
N ILE A 5 2.63 6.66 -17.53
CA ILE A 5 3.74 7.55 -17.88
C ILE A 5 3.97 8.59 -16.76
N MET A 6 2.91 9.24 -16.27
CA MET A 6 3.02 10.20 -15.17
C MET A 6 3.58 9.56 -13.91
N THR A 7 3.07 8.39 -13.51
CA THR A 7 3.56 7.69 -12.31
C THR A 7 5.04 7.31 -12.47
N GLY A 8 5.42 6.76 -13.62
CA GLY A 8 6.81 6.42 -13.91
C GLY A 8 7.72 7.65 -13.89
N ALA A 9 7.33 8.73 -14.55
CA ALA A 9 8.09 9.98 -14.56
C ALA A 9 8.23 10.57 -13.16
N LEU A 10 7.15 10.66 -12.39
CA LEU A 10 7.18 11.19 -11.02
C LEU A 10 8.04 10.33 -10.10
N THR A 11 8.00 9.00 -10.24
CA THR A 11 8.83 8.09 -9.44
C THR A 11 10.31 8.29 -9.77
N ILE A 12 10.67 8.33 -11.04
CA ILE A 12 12.07 8.52 -11.48
C ILE A 12 12.58 9.89 -11.04
N LEU A 13 11.83 10.96 -11.32
CA LEU A 13 12.23 12.33 -10.95
C LEU A 13 12.31 12.48 -9.43
N GLY A 14 11.37 11.92 -8.67
CA GLY A 14 11.40 11.96 -7.21
C GLY A 14 12.61 11.23 -6.63
N THR A 15 12.92 10.04 -7.14
CA THR A 15 14.09 9.27 -6.69
C THR A 15 15.41 9.98 -7.03
N LEU A 16 15.52 10.51 -8.25
CA LEU A 16 16.72 11.26 -8.65
C LEU A 16 16.88 12.54 -7.83
N SER A 17 15.80 13.27 -7.57
CA SER A 17 15.82 14.47 -6.73
C SER A 17 16.33 14.15 -5.32
N LEU A 18 15.82 13.08 -4.70
CA LEU A 18 16.29 12.64 -3.39
C LEU A 18 17.76 12.23 -3.41
N ALA A 19 18.22 11.54 -4.45
CA ALA A 19 19.60 11.13 -4.60
C ALA A 19 20.59 12.31 -4.72
N VAL A 20 20.14 13.44 -5.23
CA VAL A 20 20.96 14.69 -5.30
C VAL A 20 21.14 15.34 -3.93
N PHE A 21 20.12 15.25 -3.06
CA PHE A 21 20.14 15.88 -1.73
C PHE A 21 20.83 15.05 -0.67
N PHE A 22 20.88 13.72 -0.83
CA PHE A 22 21.41 12.83 0.20
C PHE A 22 22.62 12.04 -0.30
N ASP A 23 23.71 12.11 0.47
CA ASP A 23 24.88 11.26 0.26
C ASP A 23 24.52 9.81 0.69
N ALA A 24 24.82 8.84 -0.19
CA ALA A 24 24.58 7.42 0.06
C ALA A 24 25.27 6.89 1.33
N ASN A 25 26.36 7.53 1.77
CA ASN A 25 27.12 7.13 2.94
C ASN A 25 26.60 7.71 4.26
N HIS A 26 25.69 8.70 4.22
CA HIS A 26 25.19 9.42 5.39
C HIS A 26 23.65 9.51 5.40
N ILE A 27 23.00 8.37 5.16
CA ILE A 27 21.53 8.31 5.19
C ILE A 27 21.09 8.15 6.65
N PRO A 28 20.21 9.03 7.19
CA PRO A 28 19.65 8.89 8.52
C PRO A 28 18.87 7.56 8.68
N HIS A 29 18.94 6.95 9.86
CA HIS A 29 18.25 5.69 10.15
C HIS A 29 16.73 5.75 9.98
N ASP A 30 16.15 6.94 10.15
CA ASP A 30 14.71 7.23 10.02
C ASP A 30 14.32 7.81 8.64
N PHE A 31 15.22 7.71 7.66
CA PHE A 31 15.02 8.27 6.32
C PHE A 31 13.75 7.76 5.63
N LYS A 32 13.40 6.48 5.83
CA LYS A 32 12.18 5.90 5.25
C LYS A 32 10.92 6.63 5.71
N MET A 33 10.92 7.12 6.94
CA MET A 33 9.79 7.85 7.53
C MET A 33 9.90 9.36 7.30
N ASN A 34 11.10 9.92 7.55
CA ASN A 34 11.32 11.35 7.62
C ASN A 34 12.05 11.94 6.41
N GLY A 35 12.41 11.12 5.40
CA GLY A 35 13.16 11.55 4.22
C GLY A 35 12.58 12.79 3.51
N PRO A 36 11.27 12.86 3.23
CA PRO A 36 10.66 14.05 2.64
C PRO A 36 10.83 15.32 3.49
N TYR A 37 10.74 15.21 4.83
CA TYR A 37 10.94 16.37 5.73
C TYR A 37 12.38 16.88 5.68
N TYR A 38 13.36 15.99 5.63
CA TYR A 38 14.76 16.37 5.47
C TYR A 38 15.01 17.05 4.12
N ALA A 39 14.43 16.52 3.03
CA ALA A 39 14.54 17.12 1.70
C ALA A 39 13.98 18.55 1.68
N PHE A 40 12.79 18.77 2.24
CA PHE A 40 12.19 20.11 2.31
C PHE A 40 12.94 21.05 3.25
N LYS A 41 13.59 20.51 4.31
CA LYS A 41 14.49 21.31 5.15
C LYS A 41 15.70 21.79 4.39
N LEU A 42 16.41 20.89 3.71
CA LEU A 42 17.61 21.21 2.91
C LEU A 42 17.26 22.19 1.78
N LEU A 43 16.14 21.98 1.11
CA LEU A 43 15.68 22.90 0.08
C LEU A 43 15.37 24.30 0.65
N GLY A 44 14.74 24.37 1.82
CA GLY A 44 14.47 25.64 2.51
C GLY A 44 15.75 26.38 2.91
N GLU A 45 16.77 25.66 3.36
CA GLU A 45 18.08 26.22 3.68
C GLU A 45 18.76 26.79 2.43
N GLN A 46 18.72 26.08 1.29
CA GLN A 46 19.28 26.56 0.02
C GLN A 46 18.55 27.80 -0.53
N LEU A 47 17.23 27.92 -0.29
CA LEU A 47 16.43 29.06 -0.71
C LEU A 47 16.49 30.24 0.29
N GLY A 48 17.23 30.12 1.38
CA GLY A 48 17.30 31.15 2.43
C GLY A 48 16.06 31.24 3.31
N MET A 49 15.14 30.28 3.20
CA MET A 49 13.90 30.20 4.01
C MET A 49 14.08 29.41 5.32
N GLY A 50 15.25 28.83 5.56
CA GLY A 50 15.50 27.99 6.72
C GLY A 50 14.55 26.80 6.81
N SER A 51 13.99 26.55 7.99
CA SER A 51 13.08 25.41 8.23
C SER A 51 11.61 25.68 7.87
N VAL A 52 11.25 26.87 7.36
CA VAL A 52 9.85 27.24 7.09
C VAL A 52 9.22 26.30 6.08
N LEU A 53 9.94 25.95 5.03
CA LEU A 53 9.44 25.05 3.98
C LEU A 53 9.11 23.64 4.52
N MET A 54 9.91 23.15 5.46
CA MET A 54 9.67 21.87 6.15
C MET A 54 8.37 21.94 6.97
N TYR A 55 8.12 23.02 7.71
CA TYR A 55 6.89 23.16 8.50
C TYR A 55 5.64 23.27 7.62
N VAL A 56 5.71 24.02 6.52
CA VAL A 56 4.62 24.10 5.55
C VAL A 56 4.33 22.71 4.98
N PHE A 57 5.35 21.99 4.57
CA PHE A 57 5.20 20.60 4.10
C PHE A 57 4.57 19.69 5.16
N ALA A 58 5.00 19.78 6.43
CA ALA A 58 4.47 18.98 7.52
C ALA A 58 2.95 19.22 7.72
N VAL A 59 2.51 20.47 7.66
CA VAL A 59 1.09 20.82 7.79
C VAL A 59 0.28 20.27 6.61
N VAL A 60 0.75 20.46 5.38
CA VAL A 60 0.09 19.93 4.18
C VAL A 60 0.02 18.40 4.24
N GLN A 61 1.10 17.75 4.64
CA GLN A 61 1.17 16.30 4.77
C GLN A 61 0.21 15.77 5.85
N ALA A 62 0.06 16.48 6.97
CA ALA A 62 -0.90 16.11 8.01
C ALA A 62 -2.35 16.14 7.49
N PHE A 63 -2.75 17.18 6.77
CA PHE A 63 -4.07 17.25 6.13
C PHE A 63 -4.26 16.16 5.08
N PHE A 64 -3.24 15.89 4.28
CA PHE A 64 -3.28 14.80 3.29
C PHE A 64 -3.49 13.44 3.96
N MET A 65 -2.75 13.15 5.03
CA MET A 65 -2.88 11.90 5.79
C MET A 65 -4.27 11.73 6.40
N LEU A 66 -4.85 12.80 6.95
CA LEU A 66 -6.21 12.78 7.49
C LEU A 66 -7.26 12.50 6.40
N ALA A 67 -7.13 13.15 5.24
CA ALA A 67 -8.00 12.92 4.10
C ALA A 67 -7.88 11.47 3.59
N GLN A 68 -6.65 10.96 3.48
CA GLN A 68 -6.40 9.60 3.05
C GLN A 68 -6.97 8.56 4.04
N LEU A 69 -6.84 8.79 5.34
CA LEU A 69 -7.42 7.95 6.37
C LEU A 69 -8.96 7.90 6.23
N ALA A 70 -9.61 9.04 6.04
CA ALA A 70 -11.05 9.11 5.83
C ALA A 70 -11.50 8.31 4.59
N ILE A 71 -10.79 8.44 3.47
CA ILE A 71 -11.06 7.69 2.23
C ILE A 71 -10.88 6.19 2.44
N LEU A 72 -9.80 5.77 3.12
CA LEU A 72 -9.53 4.34 3.38
C LEU A 72 -10.59 3.71 4.29
N ILE A 73 -11.03 4.41 5.34
CA ILE A 73 -12.13 3.95 6.22
C ILE A 73 -13.43 3.85 5.41
N ASP A 74 -13.74 4.83 4.56
CA ASP A 74 -14.94 4.81 3.71
C ASP A 74 -14.88 3.62 2.74
N ALA A 75 -13.76 3.43 2.04
CA ALA A 75 -13.58 2.33 1.09
C ALA A 75 -13.72 0.96 1.76
N ALA A 76 -13.02 0.72 2.88
CA ALA A 76 -13.12 -0.53 3.62
C ALA A 76 -14.55 -0.80 4.12
N SER A 77 -15.22 0.22 4.63
CA SER A 77 -16.60 0.11 5.13
C SER A 77 -17.60 -0.22 4.03
N ARG A 78 -17.40 0.30 2.82
CA ARG A 78 -18.25 -0.01 1.65
C ARG A 78 -18.07 -1.44 1.17
N VAL A 79 -16.85 -1.96 1.19
CA VAL A 79 -16.59 -3.38 0.86
C VAL A 79 -17.43 -4.29 1.75
N PHE A 80 -17.40 -4.08 3.07
CA PHE A 80 -18.21 -4.90 4.01
C PHE A 80 -19.73 -4.71 3.85
N ALA A 81 -20.17 -3.52 3.51
CA ALA A 81 -21.61 -3.19 3.52
C ALA A 81 -22.30 -3.28 2.16
N GLY A 82 -21.57 -3.18 1.05
CA GLY A 82 -22.13 -3.04 -0.29
C GLY A 82 -21.73 -4.11 -1.28
N ASP A 83 -20.47 -4.50 -1.27
CA ASP A 83 -19.89 -5.32 -2.34
C ASP A 83 -19.95 -6.82 -2.02
N VAL A 84 -20.05 -7.17 -0.73
CA VAL A 84 -20.17 -8.58 -0.32
C VAL A 84 -21.64 -8.98 -0.32
N ASN A 85 -21.92 -10.18 -0.85
CA ASN A 85 -23.26 -10.75 -0.84
C ASN A 85 -23.79 -10.84 0.60
N GLN A 86 -24.89 -10.16 0.87
CA GLN A 86 -25.52 -10.05 2.21
C GLN A 86 -25.79 -11.41 2.87
N LYS A 87 -25.87 -12.48 2.09
CA LYS A 87 -26.03 -13.85 2.58
C LYS A 87 -24.87 -14.32 3.47
N TYR A 88 -23.66 -13.80 3.24
CA TYR A 88 -22.46 -14.21 3.96
C TYR A 88 -22.04 -13.23 5.06
N MET A 89 -22.72 -12.08 5.17
CA MET A 89 -22.39 -11.07 6.17
C MET A 89 -23.46 -10.97 7.25
N PRO A 90 -23.07 -10.73 8.52
CA PRO A 90 -24.02 -10.47 9.59
C PRO A 90 -24.91 -9.26 9.27
N SER A 91 -26.23 -9.40 9.48
CA SER A 91 -27.21 -8.35 9.13
C SER A 91 -26.99 -7.02 9.86
N TRP A 92 -26.38 -7.04 11.06
CA TRP A 92 -26.04 -5.82 11.78
C TRP A 92 -24.98 -4.98 11.06
N LEU A 93 -24.02 -5.61 10.36
CA LEU A 93 -22.93 -4.95 9.67
C LEU A 93 -23.41 -4.24 8.39
N THR A 94 -24.41 -4.82 7.72
CA THR A 94 -24.98 -4.31 6.46
C THR A 94 -26.08 -3.28 6.68
N LYS A 95 -26.54 -3.08 7.93
CA LYS A 95 -27.62 -2.14 8.26
C LYS A 95 -27.21 -0.70 7.95
N LYS A 96 -27.99 -0.06 7.07
CA LYS A 96 -27.77 1.32 6.63
C LYS A 96 -28.57 2.29 7.49
N ASN A 97 -28.01 3.47 7.75
CA ASN A 97 -28.71 4.58 8.39
C ASN A 97 -29.70 5.25 7.40
N LYS A 98 -30.50 6.20 7.90
CA LYS A 98 -31.44 7.01 7.11
C LYS A 98 -30.80 7.66 5.86
N ASN A 99 -29.52 7.94 5.92
CA ASN A 99 -28.72 8.51 4.82
C ASN A 99 -28.06 7.45 3.92
N GLY A 100 -28.45 6.18 4.02
CA GLY A 100 -27.89 5.08 3.21
C GLY A 100 -26.46 4.64 3.58
N ARG A 101 -25.90 5.14 4.69
CA ARG A 101 -24.52 4.83 5.11
C ARG A 101 -24.48 3.68 6.12
N PRO A 102 -23.55 2.71 6.00
CA PRO A 102 -23.42 1.56 6.89
C PRO A 102 -22.61 1.95 8.15
N ILE A 103 -23.26 2.55 9.14
CA ILE A 103 -22.59 3.08 10.34
C ILE A 103 -21.83 1.99 11.11
N HIS A 104 -22.43 0.81 11.28
CA HIS A 104 -21.76 -0.27 12.02
C HIS A 104 -20.48 -0.75 11.34
N SER A 105 -20.42 -0.75 10.01
CA SER A 105 -19.21 -1.07 9.26
C SER A 105 -18.14 0.01 9.46
N TYR A 106 -18.51 1.29 9.46
CA TYR A 106 -17.60 2.39 9.78
C TYR A 106 -17.02 2.28 11.19
N THR A 107 -17.88 2.02 12.18
CA THR A 107 -17.47 1.88 13.58
C THR A 107 -16.53 0.67 13.76
N LEU A 108 -16.82 -0.45 13.09
CA LEU A 108 -15.94 -1.63 13.13
C LEU A 108 -14.56 -1.33 12.52
N THR A 109 -14.54 -0.75 11.32
CA THR A 109 -13.27 -0.43 10.64
C THR A 109 -12.46 0.58 11.43
N ALA A 110 -13.08 1.65 11.92
CA ALA A 110 -12.42 2.64 12.77
C ALA A 110 -11.97 2.05 14.10
N GLY A 111 -12.77 1.18 14.72
CA GLY A 111 -12.44 0.49 15.96
C GLY A 111 -11.24 -0.43 15.82
N ILE A 112 -11.18 -1.24 14.76
CA ILE A 112 -10.03 -2.10 14.46
C ILE A 112 -8.77 -1.24 14.23
N SER A 113 -8.89 -0.17 13.45
CA SER A 113 -7.77 0.75 13.21
C SER A 113 -7.27 1.40 14.49
N LEU A 114 -8.18 1.81 15.39
CA LEU A 114 -7.82 2.39 16.69
C LEU A 114 -7.12 1.36 17.58
N VAL A 115 -7.62 0.13 17.65
CA VAL A 115 -7.01 -0.95 18.44
C VAL A 115 -5.59 -1.25 17.93
N LEU A 116 -5.41 -1.35 16.62
CA LEU A 116 -4.07 -1.53 16.03
C LEU A 116 -3.13 -0.37 16.35
N LEU A 117 -3.64 0.85 16.35
CA LEU A 117 -2.87 2.04 16.69
C LEU A 117 -2.47 2.06 18.18
N LEU A 118 -3.37 1.66 19.07
CA LEU A 118 -3.07 1.55 20.50
C LEU A 118 -2.07 0.42 20.79
N LEU A 119 -2.22 -0.74 20.14
CA LEU A 119 -1.25 -1.84 20.24
C LEU A 119 0.12 -1.42 19.73
N SER A 120 0.17 -0.63 18.67
CA SER A 120 1.43 -0.12 18.14
C SER A 120 2.16 0.80 19.14
N GLY A 121 1.43 1.52 19.99
CA GLY A 121 2.02 2.36 21.04
C GLY A 121 2.76 1.58 22.14
N THR A 122 2.56 0.27 22.23
CA THR A 122 3.29 -0.60 23.20
C THR A 122 4.64 -1.08 22.69
N LEU A 123 4.95 -0.87 21.39
CA LEU A 123 6.22 -1.26 20.81
C LEU A 123 7.34 -0.25 21.12
N PRO A 124 8.60 -0.68 21.20
CA PRO A 124 9.69 0.12 21.75
C PRO A 124 10.06 1.35 20.93
N SER A 125 9.59 1.46 19.69
CA SER A 125 9.92 2.59 18.81
C SER A 125 8.86 2.75 17.72
N ILE A 126 8.38 3.99 17.54
CA ILE A 126 7.45 4.35 16.45
C ILE A 126 8.05 4.03 15.06
N ASN A 127 9.36 4.22 14.93
CA ASN A 127 10.07 3.93 13.68
C ASN A 127 10.08 2.43 13.36
N SER A 128 10.23 1.57 14.35
CA SER A 128 10.18 0.11 14.17
C SER A 128 8.80 -0.36 13.73
N ILE A 129 7.74 0.22 14.31
CA ILE A 129 6.35 -0.07 13.93
C ILE A 129 6.10 0.35 12.48
N TYR A 130 6.51 1.58 12.14
CA TYR A 130 6.33 2.11 10.78
C TYR A 130 7.04 1.23 9.76
N ASN A 131 8.30 0.86 10.01
CA ASN A 131 9.07 -0.01 9.12
C ASN A 131 8.43 -1.39 8.98
N TRP A 132 7.93 -1.97 10.08
CA TRP A 132 7.26 -3.26 10.05
C TRP A 132 5.95 -3.21 9.24
N LEU A 133 5.10 -2.21 9.47
CA LEU A 133 3.86 -2.02 8.70
C LEU A 133 4.15 -1.75 7.21
N LEU A 134 5.19 -1.00 6.91
CA LEU A 134 5.63 -0.73 5.54
C LEU A 134 6.06 -2.01 4.84
N ASN A 135 6.87 -2.83 5.49
CA ASN A 135 7.31 -4.12 4.98
C ASN A 135 6.11 -5.07 4.76
N LEU A 136 5.21 -5.16 5.74
CA LEU A 136 3.99 -5.96 5.62
C LEU A 136 3.13 -5.52 4.42
N ASN A 137 2.91 -4.22 4.25
CA ASN A 137 2.19 -3.68 3.09
C ASN A 137 2.92 -3.99 1.78
N GLY A 138 4.25 -3.93 1.78
CA GLY A 138 5.10 -4.29 0.63
C GLY A 138 4.95 -5.74 0.19
N ILE A 139 4.65 -6.65 1.12
CA ILE A 139 4.39 -8.07 0.83
C ILE A 139 2.92 -8.28 0.41
N VAL A 140 1.97 -7.78 1.20
CA VAL A 140 0.52 -8.02 0.97
C VAL A 140 0.02 -7.38 -0.33
N SER A 141 0.55 -6.20 -0.69
CA SER A 141 0.08 -5.45 -1.86
C SER A 141 0.31 -6.19 -3.18
N PRO A 142 1.49 -6.79 -3.48
CA PRO A 142 1.68 -7.61 -4.66
C PRO A 142 0.78 -8.86 -4.69
N TYR A 143 0.51 -9.50 -3.56
CA TYR A 143 -0.41 -10.65 -3.52
C TYR A 143 -1.84 -10.26 -3.87
N LYS A 144 -2.33 -9.11 -3.41
CA LYS A 144 -3.63 -8.57 -3.88
C LYS A 144 -3.65 -8.40 -5.40
N THR A 145 -2.56 -7.90 -5.97
CA THR A 145 -2.43 -7.72 -7.42
C THR A 145 -2.42 -9.05 -8.15
N CYS A 146 -1.80 -10.09 -7.58
CA CYS A 146 -1.86 -11.45 -8.13
C CYS A 146 -3.31 -11.95 -8.23
N LEU A 147 -4.15 -11.71 -7.23
CA LEU A 147 -5.58 -12.08 -7.28
C LEU A 147 -6.32 -11.37 -8.43
N VAL A 148 -5.98 -10.10 -8.68
CA VAL A 148 -6.53 -9.35 -9.82
C VAL A 148 -6.12 -10.01 -11.15
N PHE A 149 -4.87 -10.45 -11.29
CA PHE A 149 -4.42 -11.16 -12.50
C PHE A 149 -5.10 -12.52 -12.65
N VAL A 150 -5.31 -13.26 -11.56
CA VAL A 150 -6.09 -14.51 -11.57
C VAL A 150 -7.52 -14.25 -12.05
N ALA A 151 -8.19 -13.24 -11.52
CA ALA A 151 -9.53 -12.84 -11.94
C ALA A 151 -9.54 -12.43 -13.42
N PHE A 152 -8.57 -11.66 -13.89
CA PHE A 152 -8.42 -11.30 -15.29
C PHE A 152 -8.25 -12.55 -16.19
N LEU A 153 -7.38 -13.48 -15.81
CA LEU A 153 -7.17 -14.72 -16.55
C LEU A 153 -8.45 -15.56 -16.60
N ALA A 154 -9.19 -15.68 -15.48
CA ALA A 154 -10.44 -16.41 -15.42
C ALA A 154 -11.51 -15.80 -16.34
N VAL A 155 -11.68 -14.48 -16.31
CA VAL A 155 -12.63 -13.77 -17.20
C VAL A 155 -12.23 -13.95 -18.68
N ARG A 156 -10.94 -13.85 -18.98
CA ARG A 156 -10.44 -14.03 -20.37
C ARG A 156 -10.55 -15.48 -20.85
N TYR A 157 -10.39 -16.44 -19.95
CA TYR A 157 -10.60 -17.85 -20.28
C TYR A 157 -12.07 -18.13 -20.63
N ARG A 158 -13.01 -17.47 -19.89
CA ARG A 158 -14.46 -17.58 -20.11
C ARG A 158 -15.05 -16.44 -20.95
N GLN A 159 -14.29 -15.91 -21.90
CA GLN A 159 -14.67 -14.75 -22.70
C GLN A 159 -16.03 -14.89 -23.42
N ASN A 160 -16.46 -16.12 -23.72
CA ASN A 160 -17.74 -16.38 -24.38
C ASN A 160 -18.95 -16.18 -23.44
N GLU A 161 -18.74 -16.20 -22.13
CA GLU A 161 -19.79 -16.02 -21.11
C GLU A 161 -19.94 -14.55 -20.69
N PHE A 162 -18.90 -13.73 -20.91
CA PHE A 162 -18.86 -12.33 -20.53
C PHE A 162 -18.69 -11.44 -21.75
N SER A 163 -19.72 -10.68 -22.11
CA SER A 163 -19.60 -9.63 -23.11
C SER A 163 -19.01 -8.36 -22.51
N SER A 164 -18.02 -7.77 -23.15
CA SER A 164 -17.45 -6.48 -22.76
C SER A 164 -17.40 -5.57 -23.96
N ASP A 165 -17.90 -4.35 -23.83
CA ASP A 165 -17.88 -3.34 -24.89
C ASP A 165 -16.46 -2.87 -25.23
N TYR A 166 -15.52 -3.00 -24.29
CA TYR A 166 -14.14 -2.62 -24.48
C TYR A 166 -13.17 -3.78 -24.22
N VAL A 167 -12.37 -4.09 -25.22
CA VAL A 167 -11.33 -5.14 -25.16
C VAL A 167 -9.99 -4.56 -25.57
N PHE A 168 -9.09 -4.35 -24.61
CA PHE A 168 -7.77 -3.77 -24.86
C PHE A 168 -6.90 -4.65 -25.78
N ILE A 169 -6.82 -5.96 -25.52
CA ILE A 169 -6.11 -6.93 -26.35
C ILE A 169 -7.15 -7.83 -27.00
N LYS A 170 -7.40 -7.65 -28.31
CA LYS A 170 -8.40 -8.41 -29.06
C LYS A 170 -8.06 -9.91 -29.16
N ASN A 171 -6.77 -10.24 -29.29
CA ASN A 171 -6.33 -11.62 -29.36
C ASN A 171 -6.39 -12.30 -27.98
N ARG A 172 -7.26 -13.31 -27.81
CA ARG A 172 -7.44 -14.08 -26.59
C ARG A 172 -6.14 -14.73 -26.11
N LYS A 173 -5.38 -15.36 -27.00
CA LYS A 173 -4.10 -16.03 -26.65
C LYS A 173 -3.07 -15.01 -26.20
N GLY A 174 -2.98 -13.87 -26.86
CA GLY A 174 -2.09 -12.78 -26.47
C GLY A 174 -2.46 -12.19 -25.11
N ALA A 175 -3.75 -11.95 -24.85
CA ALA A 175 -4.23 -11.45 -23.56
C ALA A 175 -3.92 -12.42 -22.40
N LEU A 176 -4.12 -13.73 -22.61
CA LEU A 176 -3.78 -14.76 -21.62
C LEU A 176 -2.26 -14.83 -21.38
N ALA A 177 -1.44 -14.77 -22.42
CA ALA A 177 0.02 -14.80 -22.28
C ALA A 177 0.53 -13.59 -21.49
N VAL A 178 0.05 -12.38 -21.80
CA VAL A 178 0.43 -11.17 -21.06
C VAL A 178 -0.05 -11.21 -19.60
N GLY A 179 -1.30 -11.61 -19.37
CA GLY A 179 -1.85 -11.74 -18.02
C GLY A 179 -1.08 -12.76 -17.17
N PHE A 180 -0.72 -13.90 -17.76
CA PHE A 180 0.07 -14.94 -17.10
C PHE A 180 1.50 -14.47 -16.80
N TRP A 181 2.13 -13.76 -17.72
CA TRP A 181 3.45 -13.17 -17.52
C TRP A 181 3.43 -12.15 -16.38
N CYS A 182 2.45 -11.23 -16.36
CA CYS A 182 2.28 -10.27 -15.28
C CYS A 182 2.04 -10.96 -13.93
N PHE A 183 1.23 -12.03 -13.93
CA PHE A 183 1.00 -12.83 -12.73
C PHE A 183 2.30 -13.43 -12.18
N ILE A 184 3.07 -14.14 -13.04
CA ILE A 184 4.34 -14.76 -12.62
C ILE A 184 5.31 -13.71 -12.10
N PHE A 185 5.51 -12.62 -12.82
CA PHE A 185 6.42 -11.56 -12.43
C PHE A 185 6.03 -10.97 -11.06
N THR A 186 4.76 -10.63 -10.89
CA THR A 186 4.26 -10.08 -9.62
C THR A 186 4.35 -11.09 -8.48
N PHE A 187 4.08 -12.37 -8.75
CA PHE A 187 4.18 -13.44 -7.76
C PHE A 187 5.63 -13.66 -7.30
N VAL A 188 6.59 -13.66 -8.23
CA VAL A 188 8.01 -13.75 -7.91
C VAL A 188 8.45 -12.54 -7.06
N CYS A 189 8.07 -11.32 -7.45
CA CYS A 189 8.35 -10.13 -6.67
C CYS A 189 7.72 -10.18 -5.27
N ALA A 190 6.50 -10.69 -5.15
CA ALA A 190 5.81 -10.86 -3.87
C ALA A 190 6.54 -11.86 -2.97
N THR A 191 6.98 -13.00 -3.51
CA THR A 191 7.73 -14.02 -2.75
C THR A 191 9.11 -13.52 -2.32
N MET A 192 9.77 -12.74 -3.15
CA MET A 192 11.03 -12.09 -2.78
C MET A 192 10.87 -11.09 -1.64
N GLY A 193 9.70 -10.49 -1.49
CA GLY A 193 9.37 -9.58 -0.38
C GLY A 193 9.38 -10.23 1.00
N PHE A 194 9.27 -11.55 1.11
CA PHE A 194 9.40 -12.25 2.39
C PHE A 194 10.83 -12.27 2.94
N ILE A 195 11.82 -12.12 2.08
CA ILE A 195 13.22 -12.17 2.47
C ILE A 195 13.54 -10.94 3.34
N PRO A 196 13.96 -11.12 4.60
CA PRO A 196 14.33 -10.02 5.47
C PRO A 196 15.49 -9.24 4.86
N GLN A 197 15.33 -7.92 4.73
CA GLN A 197 16.36 -7.04 4.16
C GLN A 197 17.38 -6.58 5.19
N ASN A 198 17.05 -6.69 6.49
CA ASN A 198 17.85 -6.13 7.58
C ASN A 198 18.60 -7.20 8.40
N ALA A 199 18.48 -8.49 8.04
CA ALA A 199 19.13 -9.58 8.75
C ALA A 199 20.01 -10.39 7.79
N GLU A 200 21.20 -10.79 8.25
CA GLU A 200 22.10 -11.63 7.49
C GLU A 200 21.56 -13.05 7.36
N PHE A 201 21.73 -13.63 6.20
CA PHE A 201 21.28 -14.98 5.88
C PHE A 201 21.90 -16.02 6.84
N GLY A 202 21.07 -16.87 7.44
CA GLY A 202 21.50 -17.92 8.38
C GLY A 202 21.62 -17.47 9.83
N THR A 203 21.19 -16.25 10.17
CA THR A 203 21.08 -15.82 11.58
C THR A 203 19.71 -16.16 12.16
N LYS A 204 19.65 -16.37 13.49
CA LYS A 204 18.35 -16.58 14.20
C LYS A 204 17.37 -15.41 13.99
N GLN A 205 17.90 -14.22 13.80
CA GLN A 205 17.10 -13.02 13.50
C GLN A 205 16.46 -13.12 12.13
N PHE A 206 17.19 -13.61 11.12
CA PHE A 206 16.67 -13.84 9.77
C PHE A 206 15.50 -14.83 9.78
N ASP A 207 15.68 -15.97 10.46
CA ASP A 207 14.65 -17.01 10.55
C ASP A 207 13.40 -16.49 11.28
N HIS A 208 13.57 -15.72 12.34
CA HIS A 208 12.48 -15.13 13.09
C HIS A 208 11.71 -14.08 12.25
N GLU A 209 12.39 -13.17 11.58
CA GLU A 209 11.75 -12.17 10.70
C GLU A 209 11.06 -12.82 9.50
N LEU A 210 11.66 -13.86 8.90
CA LEU A 210 11.06 -14.62 7.81
C LEU A 210 9.76 -15.31 8.27
N LEU A 211 9.79 -15.95 9.43
CA LEU A 211 8.64 -16.63 10.00
C LEU A 211 7.53 -15.65 10.37
N MET A 212 7.88 -14.50 10.93
CA MET A 212 6.93 -13.42 11.22
C MET A 212 6.29 -12.87 9.93
N ASN A 213 7.08 -12.59 8.90
CA ASN A 213 6.55 -12.13 7.61
C ASN A 213 5.57 -13.15 7.02
N PHE A 214 5.87 -14.45 7.13
CA PHE A 214 5.00 -15.51 6.64
C PHE A 214 3.71 -15.60 7.45
N PHE A 215 3.80 -15.58 8.79
CA PHE A 215 2.64 -15.72 9.69
C PHE A 215 1.63 -14.56 9.57
N PHE A 216 2.10 -13.34 9.27
CA PHE A 216 1.20 -12.19 9.15
C PHE A 216 0.59 -12.01 7.76
N VAL A 217 1.05 -12.74 6.75
CA VAL A 217 0.49 -12.70 5.39
C VAL A 217 -0.54 -13.80 5.16
N PHE A 218 -0.38 -14.94 5.78
CA PHE A 218 -1.24 -16.13 5.70
C PHE A 218 -1.85 -16.47 7.06
#